data_98a4808bdb61bd277dc87c6ff9e84068
#
_entry.id   98a4808bdb61bd277dc87c6ff9e84068
#
_cell.length_a   1.000
_cell.length_b   1.000
_cell.length_c   1.000
_cell.angle_alpha   90.00
_cell.angle_beta   90.00
_cell.angle_gamma   90.00
#
_symmetry.space_group_name_H-M   'P 1'
#
loop_
_entity.id
_entity.type
_entity.pdbx_description
1 polymer ?
#
loop_
_entity_poly.entity_id
_entity_poly.type
_entity_poly.pdbx_seq_one_letter_code
_entity_poly.pdbx_strand_id
1 'polypeptide(L)'
;DKFDEIASKMKLDIFQSFRDRQITKALTKNNGEIRVLKARNIGNNEIKDLANYDCYVDDLENLAVSKYINENDVVMVPNLTYYPRATFLPKNTIVDGSVALLTLKNGSRLPTEKDLEFYSTKEFENYYRVARNHGTRSLNIDNNSVFFFGLLKELTE
;
A
#
# COMPACT_ATOMS: atom_id res chain seq x y z
N ASP A 1 8.12 25.21 -5.85
CA ASP A 1 6.72 24.99 -6.20
C ASP A 1 6.07 24.01 -5.24
N LYS A 2 4.81 23.74 -5.43
CA LYS A 2 4.05 22.88 -4.54
C LYS A 2 4.58 21.44 -4.49
N PHE A 3 5.02 20.93 -5.63
CA PHE A 3 5.58 19.58 -5.69
C PHE A 3 6.85 19.49 -4.82
N ASP A 4 7.76 20.42 -4.99
CA ASP A 4 9.03 20.44 -4.25
C ASP A 4 8.77 20.65 -2.76
N GLU A 5 7.79 21.48 -2.42
CA GLU A 5 7.41 21.72 -1.03
C GLU A 5 6.96 20.43 -0.34
N ILE A 6 6.10 19.65 -0.99
CA ILE A 6 5.61 18.40 -0.42
C ILE A 6 6.73 17.34 -0.40
N ALA A 7 7.50 17.25 -1.49
CA ALA A 7 8.62 16.31 -1.55
C ALA A 7 9.62 16.55 -0.40
N SER A 8 9.86 17.83 -0.08
CA SER A 8 10.81 18.20 0.97
C SER A 8 10.35 17.84 2.38
N LYS A 9 9.07 17.57 2.57
CA LYS A 9 8.53 17.14 3.88
C LYS A 9 8.86 15.69 4.20
N MET A 10 9.31 14.93 3.21
CA MET A 10 9.53 13.49 3.34
C MET A 10 10.96 13.09 3.02
N LYS A 11 11.40 12.00 3.62
CA LYS A 11 12.57 11.27 3.16
C LYS A 11 12.04 10.26 2.13
N LEU A 12 12.48 10.41 0.88
CA LEU A 12 12.02 9.59 -0.24
C LEU A 12 12.91 8.35 -0.44
N ASP A 13 12.50 7.46 -1.33
CA ASP A 13 13.24 6.25 -1.71
C ASP A 13 13.48 5.33 -0.52
N ILE A 14 12.44 5.07 0.25
CA ILE A 14 12.54 4.26 1.46
C ILE A 14 11.77 2.95 1.39
N PHE A 15 10.90 2.80 0.40
CA PHE A 15 10.08 1.60 0.23
C PHE A 15 10.46 0.81 -1.01
N GLN A 16 10.22 -0.49 -0.94
CA GLN A 16 10.10 -1.35 -2.11
C GLN A 16 8.67 -1.87 -2.16
N SER A 17 8.18 -2.18 -3.34
CA SER A 17 6.80 -2.63 -3.51
C SER A 17 6.72 -4.09 -3.92
N PHE A 18 5.65 -4.74 -3.48
CA PHE A 18 5.26 -6.07 -3.93
C PHE A 18 3.83 -6.03 -4.43
N ARG A 19 3.59 -6.72 -5.53
CA ARG A 19 2.25 -6.88 -6.09
C ARG A 19 1.98 -8.35 -6.36
N ASP A 20 0.88 -8.87 -5.84
CA ASP A 20 0.46 -10.24 -6.11
C ASP A 20 0.05 -10.43 -7.57
N ARG A 21 0.39 -11.60 -8.13
CA ARG A 21 0.01 -11.99 -9.48
C ARG A 21 -0.64 -13.37 -9.53
N GLN A 22 -0.94 -13.96 -8.38
CA GLN A 22 -1.42 -15.34 -8.29
C GLN A 22 -2.87 -15.45 -7.84
N ILE A 23 -3.36 -14.53 -7.03
CA ILE A 23 -4.71 -14.60 -6.49
C ILE A 23 -5.71 -14.14 -7.52
N THR A 24 -6.57 -15.05 -7.91
CA THR A 24 -7.65 -14.79 -8.86
C THR A 24 -8.99 -15.04 -8.18
N LYS A 25 -10.06 -14.65 -8.85
CA LYS A 25 -11.41 -14.88 -8.35
C LYS A 25 -11.68 -16.37 -8.11
N ALA A 26 -11.06 -17.24 -8.91
CA ALA A 26 -11.22 -18.70 -8.77
C ALA A 26 -10.64 -19.26 -7.48
N LEU A 27 -9.60 -18.60 -6.93
CA LEU A 27 -8.96 -19.02 -5.69
C LEU A 27 -9.69 -18.53 -4.44
N THR A 28 -10.51 -17.49 -4.57
CA THR A 28 -11.14 -16.85 -3.41
C THR A 28 -12.55 -17.35 -3.18
N LYS A 29 -12.98 -17.24 -1.93
CA LYS A 29 -14.30 -17.68 -1.46
C LYS A 29 -14.93 -16.56 -0.63
N ASN A 30 -16.24 -16.68 -0.39
CA ASN A 30 -16.97 -15.72 0.45
C ASN A 30 -16.67 -15.86 1.94
N ASN A 31 -16.07 -16.97 2.35
CA ASN A 31 -15.59 -17.19 3.71
C ASN A 31 -14.39 -18.13 3.66
N GLY A 32 -13.57 -18.12 4.69
CA GLY A 32 -12.36 -18.94 4.75
C GLY A 32 -11.48 -18.54 5.91
N GLU A 33 -10.34 -19.23 6.03
CA GLU A 33 -9.43 -19.06 7.16
C GLU A 33 -8.62 -17.76 7.10
N ILE A 34 -8.32 -17.27 5.88
CA ILE A 34 -7.41 -16.15 5.68
C ILE A 34 -8.10 -15.11 4.82
N ARG A 35 -8.20 -13.89 5.34
CA ARG A 35 -8.81 -12.79 4.59
C ARG A 35 -7.89 -12.30 3.49
N VAL A 36 -8.47 -11.99 2.33
CA VAL A 36 -7.77 -11.37 1.21
C VAL A 36 -8.30 -9.96 1.05
N LEU A 37 -7.47 -8.96 1.33
CA LEU A 37 -7.87 -7.57 1.16
C LEU A 37 -7.67 -7.13 -0.29
N LYS A 38 -8.59 -6.31 -0.75
CA LYS A 38 -8.58 -5.75 -2.11
C LYS A 38 -8.68 -4.23 -2.02
N ALA A 39 -8.51 -3.55 -3.14
CA ALA A 39 -8.38 -2.09 -3.17
C ALA A 39 -9.48 -1.34 -2.41
N ARG A 40 -10.74 -1.75 -2.57
CA ARG A 40 -11.86 -1.06 -1.92
C ARG A 40 -11.91 -1.28 -0.40
N ASN A 41 -11.19 -2.27 0.09
CA ASN A 41 -11.08 -2.48 1.55
C ASN A 41 -10.16 -1.46 2.22
N ILE A 42 -9.32 -0.74 1.45
CA ILE A 42 -8.33 0.16 2.01
C ILE A 42 -8.93 1.56 2.15
N GLY A 43 -8.99 2.06 3.37
CA GLY A 43 -9.39 3.42 3.66
C GLY A 43 -8.21 4.26 4.14
N ASN A 44 -8.50 5.43 4.66
CA ASN A 44 -7.50 6.31 5.24
C ASN A 44 -7.15 5.78 6.63
N ASN A 45 -6.02 5.09 6.74
CA ASN A 45 -5.58 4.44 7.98
C ASN A 45 -6.66 3.55 8.60
N GLU A 46 -7.42 2.87 7.75
CA GLU A 46 -8.49 1.97 8.18
C GLU A 46 -8.75 0.88 7.15
N ILE A 47 -9.37 -0.20 7.60
CA ILE A 47 -9.82 -1.29 6.74
C ILE A 47 -11.34 -1.29 6.76
N LYS A 48 -11.93 -1.33 5.56
CA LYS A 48 -13.39 -1.36 5.39
C LYS A 48 -13.86 -2.78 5.15
N ASP A 49 -14.90 -3.17 5.90
CA ASP A 49 -15.58 -4.43 5.65
C ASP A 49 -16.73 -4.15 4.68
N LEU A 50 -16.77 -4.90 3.58
CA LEU A 50 -17.74 -4.66 2.51
C LEU A 50 -18.47 -5.95 2.17
N ALA A 51 -19.74 -6.05 2.56
CA ALA A 51 -20.57 -7.20 2.25
C ALA A 51 -20.58 -7.44 0.74
N ASN A 52 -20.59 -8.70 0.33
CA ASN A 52 -20.60 -9.13 -1.08
C ASN A 52 -19.35 -8.77 -1.87
N TYR A 53 -18.35 -8.18 -1.22
CA TYR A 53 -17.07 -7.83 -1.83
C TYR A 53 -15.92 -8.60 -1.16
N ASP A 54 -15.97 -8.73 0.16
CA ASP A 54 -14.91 -9.36 0.95
C ASP A 54 -14.71 -10.82 0.56
N CYS A 55 -13.45 -11.24 0.52
CA CYS A 55 -13.13 -12.60 0.13
C CYS A 55 -11.99 -13.18 0.97
N TYR A 56 -11.85 -14.50 0.87
CA TYR A 56 -10.96 -15.30 1.72
C TYR A 56 -10.32 -16.42 0.92
N VAL A 57 -9.25 -16.99 1.46
CA VAL A 57 -8.68 -18.25 0.99
C VAL A 57 -8.56 -19.20 2.17
N ASP A 58 -8.46 -20.50 1.90
CA ASP A 58 -8.34 -21.50 2.97
C ASP A 58 -6.91 -21.77 3.38
N ASP A 59 -5.95 -21.58 2.48
CA ASP A 59 -4.54 -21.81 2.76
C ASP A 59 -3.65 -20.88 1.94
N LEU A 60 -2.35 -20.92 2.21
CA LEU A 60 -1.35 -20.06 1.58
C LEU A 60 -0.42 -20.83 0.65
N GLU A 61 -0.75 -22.08 0.34
CA GLU A 61 0.14 -22.94 -0.42
C GLU A 61 0.50 -22.32 -1.78
N ASN A 62 1.80 -22.24 -2.05
CA ASN A 62 2.35 -21.72 -3.30
C ASN A 62 2.04 -20.23 -3.58
N LEU A 63 1.66 -19.47 -2.58
CA LEU A 63 1.41 -18.04 -2.73
C LEU A 63 2.61 -17.22 -2.27
N ALA A 64 3.22 -16.47 -3.20
CA ALA A 64 4.37 -15.61 -2.89
C ALA A 64 4.03 -14.53 -1.84
N VAL A 65 2.79 -14.04 -1.85
CA VAL A 65 2.34 -13.02 -0.90
C VAL A 65 2.36 -13.51 0.54
N SER A 66 2.40 -14.83 0.75
CA SER A 66 2.41 -15.43 2.08
C SER A 66 3.59 -15.00 2.93
N LYS A 67 4.71 -14.60 2.32
CA LYS A 67 5.89 -14.17 3.06
C LYS A 67 5.64 -12.92 3.91
N TYR A 68 4.60 -12.17 3.61
CA TYR A 68 4.28 -10.94 4.35
C TYR A 68 3.26 -11.13 5.47
N ILE A 69 2.67 -12.32 5.59
CA ILE A 69 1.47 -12.53 6.42
C ILE A 69 1.68 -12.20 7.91
N ASN A 70 2.90 -12.35 8.40
CA ASN A 70 3.23 -12.06 9.80
C ASN A 70 4.33 -11.00 9.94
N GLU A 71 4.68 -10.30 8.87
CA GLU A 71 5.63 -9.20 8.94
C GLU A 71 4.98 -7.98 9.57
N ASN A 72 5.79 -7.20 10.29
CA ASN A 72 5.36 -5.95 10.90
C ASN A 72 5.53 -4.79 9.94
N ASP A 73 4.72 -3.76 10.12
CA ASP A 73 4.90 -2.47 9.46
C ASP A 73 4.85 -2.52 7.93
N VAL A 74 4.10 -3.49 7.38
CA VAL A 74 3.84 -3.55 5.95
C VAL A 74 2.69 -2.60 5.64
N VAL A 75 2.91 -1.68 4.70
CA VAL A 75 1.90 -0.69 4.31
C VAL A 75 1.16 -1.16 3.08
N MET A 76 -0.15 -1.05 3.09
CA MET A 76 -1.01 -1.33 1.94
C MET A 76 -1.46 -0.04 1.29
N VAL A 77 -1.39 0.01 -0.04
CA VAL A 77 -1.89 1.12 -0.85
C VAL A 77 -2.63 0.53 -2.05
N PRO A 78 -3.83 1.04 -2.40
CA PRO A 78 -4.47 0.58 -3.63
C PRO A 78 -3.55 0.76 -4.83
N ASN A 79 -3.40 -0.30 -5.62
CA ASN A 79 -2.43 -0.30 -6.71
C ASN A 79 -2.80 0.66 -7.84
N LEU A 80 -4.09 0.72 -8.17
CA LEU A 80 -4.61 1.63 -9.18
C LEU A 80 -5.56 2.60 -8.49
N THR A 81 -5.10 3.84 -8.29
CA THR A 81 -5.97 4.82 -7.66
C THR A 81 -5.59 6.24 -8.08
N TYR A 82 -6.61 7.07 -8.20
CA TYR A 82 -6.44 8.52 -8.31
C TYR A 82 -6.45 9.20 -6.95
N TYR A 83 -6.79 8.44 -5.90
CA TYR A 83 -6.92 8.96 -4.53
C TYR A 83 -6.08 8.09 -3.61
N PRO A 84 -4.77 8.40 -3.46
CA PRO A 84 -3.89 7.62 -2.59
C PRO A 84 -4.44 7.55 -1.17
N ARG A 85 -4.29 6.40 -0.57
CA ARG A 85 -4.62 6.16 0.82
C ARG A 85 -3.86 4.94 1.28
N ALA A 86 -3.66 4.81 2.56
CA ALA A 86 -2.82 3.74 3.09
C ALA A 86 -3.30 3.27 4.45
N THR A 87 -3.05 2.00 4.74
CA THR A 87 -3.22 1.43 6.07
C THR A 87 -2.24 0.27 6.23
N PHE A 88 -2.01 -0.17 7.45
CA PHE A 88 -1.10 -1.30 7.68
C PHE A 88 -1.78 -2.63 7.36
N LEU A 89 -1.00 -3.58 6.85
CA LEU A 89 -1.45 -4.95 6.64
C LEU A 89 -1.67 -5.63 8.00
N PRO A 90 -2.89 -6.08 8.31
CA PRO A 90 -3.12 -6.82 9.55
C PRO A 90 -2.44 -8.19 9.52
N LYS A 91 -2.19 -8.76 10.69
CA LYS A 91 -1.67 -10.12 10.81
C LYS A 91 -2.68 -11.11 10.24
N ASN A 92 -2.17 -12.24 9.79
CA ASN A 92 -2.98 -13.34 9.23
C ASN A 92 -3.89 -12.90 8.08
N THR A 93 -3.42 -11.95 7.28
CA THR A 93 -4.17 -11.36 6.17
C THR A 93 -3.24 -11.23 4.97
N ILE A 94 -3.77 -11.43 3.79
CA ILE A 94 -3.02 -11.24 2.54
C ILE A 94 -3.79 -10.27 1.65
N VAL A 95 -3.20 -9.94 0.50
CA VAL A 95 -3.81 -9.03 -0.48
C VAL A 95 -3.75 -9.67 -1.86
N ASP A 96 -4.64 -9.24 -2.74
CA ASP A 96 -4.55 -9.58 -4.16
C ASP A 96 -3.81 -8.48 -4.93
N GLY A 97 -3.74 -8.61 -6.25
CA GLY A 97 -3.00 -7.69 -7.11
C GLY A 97 -3.56 -6.27 -7.21
N SER A 98 -4.74 -6.02 -6.63
CA SER A 98 -5.32 -4.67 -6.60
C SER A 98 -4.72 -3.81 -5.49
N VAL A 99 -3.90 -4.39 -4.61
CA VAL A 99 -3.24 -3.71 -3.49
C VAL A 99 -1.74 -3.90 -3.61
N ALA A 100 -0.99 -2.80 -3.56
CA ALA A 100 0.46 -2.86 -3.47
C ALA A 100 0.87 -2.95 -2.00
N LEU A 101 1.86 -3.80 -1.69
CA LEU A 101 2.48 -3.86 -0.38
C LEU A 101 3.79 -3.09 -0.42
N LEU A 102 3.97 -2.17 0.53
CA LEU A 102 5.19 -1.39 0.66
C LEU A 102 5.93 -1.83 1.91
N THR A 103 7.18 -2.25 1.71
CA THR A 103 8.07 -2.65 2.80
C THR A 103 9.31 -1.78 2.79
N LEU A 104 9.86 -1.54 3.98
CA LEU A 104 11.02 -0.65 4.12
C LEU A 104 12.28 -1.28 3.54
N LYS A 105 13.06 -0.44 2.87
CA LYS A 105 14.45 -0.72 2.60
C LYS A 105 15.22 -0.51 3.91
N ASN A 106 16.50 -0.85 3.93
CA ASN A 106 17.32 -0.75 5.14
C ASN A 106 17.54 0.69 5.58
N GLY A 107 17.65 0.89 6.88
CA GLY A 107 18.17 2.13 7.47
C GLY A 107 17.15 3.24 7.71
N SER A 108 15.87 2.98 7.55
CA SER A 108 14.83 3.98 7.83
C SER A 108 14.12 3.68 9.14
N ARG A 109 13.56 4.73 9.77
CA ARG A 109 12.65 4.50 10.88
C ARG A 109 11.40 3.77 10.38
N LEU A 110 10.64 3.18 11.30
CA LEU A 110 9.40 2.51 10.94
C LEU A 110 8.31 3.53 10.59
N PRO A 111 7.44 3.22 9.62
CA PRO A 111 6.31 4.10 9.33
C PRO A 111 5.34 4.13 10.51
N THR A 112 4.65 5.26 10.65
CA THR A 112 3.64 5.46 11.69
C THR A 112 2.29 5.79 11.06
N GLU A 113 1.25 5.80 11.90
CA GLU A 113 -0.08 6.18 11.44
C GLU A 113 -0.11 7.59 10.84
N LYS A 114 0.74 8.49 11.35
CA LYS A 114 0.83 9.85 10.79
C LYS A 114 1.32 9.86 9.36
N ASP A 115 2.28 8.98 9.02
CA ASP A 115 2.72 8.83 7.64
C ASP A 115 1.57 8.34 6.77
N LEU A 116 0.81 7.35 7.24
CA LEU A 116 -0.30 6.79 6.47
C LEU A 116 -1.40 7.83 6.26
N GLU A 117 -1.73 8.60 7.29
CA GLU A 117 -2.71 9.67 7.19
C GLU A 117 -2.26 10.74 6.19
N PHE A 118 -0.96 11.06 6.18
CA PHE A 118 -0.41 12.02 5.23
C PHE A 118 -0.63 11.58 3.78
N TYR A 119 -0.48 10.29 3.48
CA TYR A 119 -0.70 9.77 2.13
C TYR A 119 -2.13 9.95 1.64
N SER A 120 -3.09 10.17 2.54
CA SER A 120 -4.49 10.37 2.19
C SER A 120 -4.89 11.84 2.11
N THR A 121 -3.95 12.76 2.30
CA THR A 121 -4.25 14.19 2.22
C THR A 121 -4.36 14.68 0.78
N LYS A 122 -5.07 15.76 0.61
CA LYS A 122 -5.17 16.43 -0.69
C LYS A 122 -3.81 16.89 -1.18
N GLU A 123 -2.96 17.35 -0.27
CA GLU A 123 -1.60 17.77 -0.60
C GLU A 123 -0.81 16.62 -1.21
N PHE A 124 -0.84 15.46 -0.58
CA PHE A 124 -0.14 14.30 -1.09
C PHE A 124 -0.75 13.82 -2.41
N GLU A 125 -2.07 13.82 -2.52
CA GLU A 125 -2.75 13.44 -3.76
C GLU A 125 -2.24 14.27 -4.93
N ASN A 126 -2.20 15.60 -4.78
CA ASN A 126 -1.74 16.49 -5.84
C ASN A 126 -0.27 16.26 -6.19
N TYR A 127 0.57 16.10 -5.16
CA TYR A 127 1.98 15.78 -5.32
C TYR A 127 2.18 14.46 -6.07
N TYR A 128 1.48 13.42 -5.66
CA TYR A 128 1.64 12.10 -6.26
C TYR A 128 1.14 12.07 -7.70
N ARG A 129 0.10 12.83 -8.00
CA ARG A 129 -0.41 12.95 -9.37
C ARG A 129 0.63 13.55 -10.30
N VAL A 130 1.34 14.59 -9.84
CA VAL A 130 2.44 15.18 -10.61
C VAL A 130 3.58 14.18 -10.79
N ALA A 131 3.97 13.50 -9.72
CA ALA A 131 5.03 12.49 -9.78
C ALA A 131 4.72 11.43 -10.83
N ARG A 132 3.48 10.95 -10.87
CA ARG A 132 3.06 9.92 -11.84
C ARG A 132 3.05 10.44 -13.27
N ASN A 133 2.61 11.66 -13.49
CA ASN A 133 2.54 12.22 -14.84
C ASN A 133 3.93 12.37 -15.47
N HIS A 134 4.96 12.60 -14.67
CA HIS A 134 6.33 12.81 -15.17
C HIS A 134 7.21 11.57 -15.07
N GLY A 135 6.93 10.67 -14.14
CA GLY A 135 7.82 9.57 -13.83
C GLY A 135 7.41 8.22 -14.39
N THR A 136 6.15 8.02 -14.71
CA THR A 136 5.66 6.71 -15.14
C THR A 136 4.41 6.86 -15.99
N ARG A 137 4.24 5.94 -16.93
CA ARG A 137 3.04 5.86 -17.77
C ARG A 137 2.03 4.87 -17.20
N SER A 138 2.43 4.12 -16.19
CA SER A 138 1.57 3.12 -15.57
C SER A 138 0.82 3.73 -14.39
N LEU A 139 -0.44 3.33 -14.22
CA LEU A 139 -1.22 3.68 -13.04
C LEU A 139 -0.87 2.78 -11.86
N ASN A 140 -0.16 1.67 -12.12
CA ASN A 140 0.25 0.74 -11.07
C ASN A 140 1.36 1.33 -10.20
N ILE A 141 1.38 0.96 -8.92
CA ILE A 141 2.51 1.26 -8.06
C ILE A 141 3.60 0.25 -8.36
N ASP A 142 4.73 0.73 -8.84
CA ASP A 142 5.90 -0.06 -9.18
C ASP A 142 7.14 0.52 -8.48
N ASN A 143 8.31 -0.02 -8.79
CA ASN A 143 9.55 0.43 -8.17
C ASN A 143 9.90 1.90 -8.50
N ASN A 144 9.33 2.46 -9.57
CA ASN A 144 9.56 3.86 -9.91
C ASN A 144 8.63 4.78 -9.12
N SER A 145 7.34 4.45 -9.03
CA SER A 145 6.38 5.30 -8.34
C SER A 145 6.43 5.16 -6.82
N VAL A 146 6.83 3.99 -6.30
CA VAL A 146 6.95 3.79 -4.85
C VAL A 146 8.01 4.71 -4.23
N PHE A 147 8.97 5.17 -5.02
CA PHE A 147 9.97 6.16 -4.62
C PHE A 147 9.33 7.39 -3.96
N PHE A 148 8.16 7.79 -4.43
CA PHE A 148 7.51 9.04 -3.99
C PHE A 148 6.69 8.90 -2.71
N PHE A 149 6.51 7.69 -2.19
CA PHE A 149 5.95 7.47 -0.87
C PHE A 149 7.08 7.53 0.14
N GLY A 150 7.24 8.67 0.78
CA GLY A 150 8.30 8.88 1.74
C GLY A 150 7.82 8.87 3.18
N LEU A 151 8.74 8.98 4.11
CA LEU A 151 8.44 9.14 5.54
C LEU A 151 8.62 10.59 5.94
N LEU A 152 7.68 11.12 6.71
CA LEU A 152 7.70 12.50 7.16
C LEU A 152 8.97 12.79 7.97
N LYS A 153 9.70 13.82 7.57
CA LYS A 153 10.97 14.21 8.22
C LYS A 153 10.78 14.68 9.66
N GLU A 154 9.66 15.32 9.92
CA GLU A 154 9.37 15.85 11.27
C GLU A 154 9.25 14.75 12.33
N LEU A 155 9.11 13.48 11.92
CA LEU A 155 8.99 12.33 12.81
C LEU A 155 10.29 11.54 12.95
N THR A 156 11.40 12.00 12.37
CA THR A 156 12.65 11.23 12.28
C THR A 156 13.68 11.58 13.35
N GLU A 157 13.27 12.09 14.47
CA GLU A 157 14.21 12.38 15.56
C GLU A 157 14.57 11.19 16.40
#